data_2df7c5b589eca9008297e09769ab9f06
#
_entry.id   2df7c5b589eca9008297e09769ab9f06
#
_cell.length_a   1.000
_cell.length_b   1.000
_cell.length_c   1.000
_cell.angle_alpha   90.00
_cell.angle_beta   90.00
_cell.angle_gamma   90.00
#
_symmetry.space_group_name_H-M   'P 1'
#
loop_
_entity.id
_entity.type
_entity.pdbx_description
1 polymer ?
#
loop_
_entity_poly.entity_id
_entity_poly.type
_entity_poly.pdbx_seq_one_letter_code
_entity_poly.pdbx_strand_id
1 'polypeptide(L)'
;MISVSMCPAWLCVLFAFIQQASAQQGLNNLWLGGYASFAGPPYGGVDLEFSSGSVIVTSASRDIWFFRTNANITDVDGSLLFSTNGAHLANAIGDTLQNGTGLNPSSYTSIFPEGLYLSQASIILPKPDSPGIYYLFHGTLDNISGPNALYLYLTTIDMSLDGGLGGVVTKNQVLVNDALNTGRITAVRHANGRDWWVFCHKVSTNVFYRVLVTPNGAVLDGTQSIGIIRPPDNGQACFSPDGSKFAYYWGQFNQDLEIFNFDRCTGLFSDPVQVLISDANTMGGVAFSPNSRYLYVSSLEDVYQYDTQASDIAASMVHIAEWDGFYSPEPPLATLFDIAQLAPDGKIYIGTGNGTFHLHVIHNPDEPGPACNMEQHGIELPHYFVNSLPNHPNYHLGPVDGSICDSLGITANVSEAILQDRVRVQPNPSNGVFGINYPAHAQPGLLEVLDATGRVAYQHRLSAWSTVHQVDLTGQPAGMYHCRLQWGNKSTSVRVILQP
;
A
#
# COMPACT_ATOMS: atom_id res chain seq x y z
N MET A 1 70.40 -24.13 -27.77
CA MET A 1 69.77 -23.24 -26.77
C MET A 1 68.43 -22.83 -27.30
N ILE A 2 67.37 -23.50 -26.84
CA ILE A 2 66.00 -23.20 -27.23
C ILE A 2 65.34 -22.55 -26.01
N SER A 3 65.00 -21.26 -26.11
CA SER A 3 64.31 -20.50 -25.07
C SER A 3 62.81 -20.73 -25.22
N VAL A 4 62.23 -21.35 -24.18
CA VAL A 4 60.76 -21.51 -24.05
C VAL A 4 60.22 -20.28 -23.33
N SER A 5 59.44 -19.47 -24.04
CA SER A 5 58.69 -18.34 -23.48
C SER A 5 57.41 -18.87 -22.83
N MET A 6 57.29 -18.75 -21.50
CA MET A 6 56.02 -19.01 -20.80
C MET A 6 55.10 -17.80 -20.90
N CYS A 7 53.93 -18.04 -21.47
CA CYS A 7 52.82 -17.09 -21.51
C CYS A 7 52.06 -17.15 -20.16
N PRO A 8 51.77 -16.02 -19.45
CA PRO A 8 50.97 -16.07 -18.24
C PRO A 8 49.48 -16.21 -18.61
N ALA A 9 48.85 -17.24 -18.00
CA ALA A 9 47.41 -17.44 -18.11
C ALA A 9 46.71 -16.34 -17.28
N TRP A 10 45.96 -15.50 -17.95
CA TRP A 10 45.02 -14.56 -17.34
C TRP A 10 43.82 -15.34 -16.81
N LEU A 11 43.71 -15.38 -15.48
CA LEU A 11 42.55 -15.89 -14.77
C LEU A 11 41.44 -14.84 -14.88
N CYS A 12 40.53 -15.02 -15.83
CA CYS A 12 39.26 -14.24 -15.87
C CYS A 12 38.37 -14.68 -14.69
N VAL A 13 38.40 -13.94 -13.60
CA VAL A 13 37.40 -14.07 -12.54
C VAL A 13 36.11 -13.45 -13.05
N LEU A 14 35.19 -14.29 -13.50
CA LEU A 14 33.79 -13.90 -13.74
C LEU A 14 33.17 -13.57 -12.38
N PHE A 15 33.06 -12.28 -12.07
CA PHE A 15 32.12 -11.81 -11.04
C PHE A 15 30.70 -12.01 -11.59
N ALA A 16 30.09 -13.13 -11.25
CA ALA A 16 28.65 -13.26 -11.35
C ALA A 16 28.04 -12.29 -10.33
N PHE A 17 27.53 -11.16 -10.80
CA PHE A 17 26.62 -10.34 -10.01
C PHE A 17 25.35 -11.19 -9.76
N ILE A 18 25.29 -11.83 -8.60
CA ILE A 18 24.03 -12.39 -8.09
C ILE A 18 23.19 -11.16 -7.74
N GLN A 19 22.29 -10.79 -8.62
CA GLN A 19 21.23 -9.85 -8.29
C GLN A 19 20.37 -10.50 -7.21
N GLN A 20 20.63 -10.12 -5.97
CA GLN A 20 19.77 -10.47 -4.86
C GLN A 20 18.43 -9.79 -5.07
N ALA A 21 17.36 -10.57 -5.12
CA ALA A 21 16.02 -10.04 -4.90
C ALA A 21 16.01 -9.44 -3.48
N SER A 22 16.28 -8.14 -3.37
CA SER A 22 16.13 -7.42 -2.11
C SER A 22 14.66 -7.46 -1.73
N ALA A 23 14.34 -7.89 -0.53
CA ALA A 23 13.00 -7.67 0.01
C ALA A 23 12.71 -6.17 -0.09
N GLN A 24 11.57 -5.85 -0.64
CA GLN A 24 11.13 -4.48 -0.90
C GLN A 24 10.57 -3.89 0.41
N GLN A 25 11.42 -3.79 1.45
CA GLN A 25 11.10 -3.07 2.67
C GLN A 25 11.02 -1.57 2.36
N GLY A 26 10.10 -0.89 3.01
CA GLY A 26 10.04 0.56 2.96
C GLY A 26 9.24 1.17 1.82
N LEU A 27 8.84 0.43 0.78
CA LEU A 27 8.19 0.99 -0.42
C LEU A 27 6.91 1.81 -0.15
N ASN A 28 6.27 1.63 1.00
CA ASN A 28 5.07 2.33 1.42
C ASN A 28 5.18 2.89 2.85
N ASN A 29 6.40 3.09 3.38
CA ASN A 29 6.60 3.59 4.73
C ASN A 29 6.30 5.08 4.90
N LEU A 30 6.18 5.82 3.82
CA LEU A 30 5.75 7.22 3.83
C LEU A 30 4.47 7.34 3.01
N TRP A 31 3.43 7.87 3.63
CA TRP A 31 2.20 8.23 2.96
C TRP A 31 2.12 9.74 2.83
N LEU A 32 1.91 10.22 1.64
CA LEU A 32 1.70 11.61 1.35
C LEU A 32 0.20 11.92 1.36
N GLY A 33 -0.14 13.16 1.70
CA GLY A 33 -1.50 13.63 1.65
C GLY A 33 -1.58 15.13 1.82
N GLY A 34 -2.73 15.60 2.25
CA GLY A 34 -2.99 17.04 2.40
C GLY A 34 -3.67 17.61 1.18
N TYR A 35 -3.87 18.93 1.18
CA TYR A 35 -4.54 19.66 0.12
C TYR A 35 -3.88 21.01 -0.09
N ALA A 36 -3.69 21.38 -1.34
CA ALA A 36 -2.99 22.63 -1.71
C ALA A 36 -1.64 22.74 -0.96
N SER A 37 -0.76 21.75 -1.13
CA SER A 37 0.46 21.55 -0.34
C SER A 37 1.42 22.74 -0.34
N PHE A 38 1.28 23.68 -1.29
CA PHE A 38 2.05 24.90 -1.42
C PHE A 38 1.37 26.13 -0.80
N ALA A 39 0.11 26.02 -0.36
CA ALA A 39 -0.59 27.11 0.33
C ALA A 39 -0.32 27.09 1.84
N GLY A 40 -0.46 28.23 2.48
CA GLY A 40 -0.36 28.31 3.95
C GLY A 40 -1.60 27.77 4.67
N PRO A 41 -1.51 27.61 6.01
CA PRO A 41 -2.60 27.08 6.82
C PRO A 41 -3.96 27.74 6.51
N PRO A 42 -5.07 26.98 6.50
CA PRO A 42 -5.23 25.57 6.94
C PRO A 42 -4.83 24.53 5.88
N TYR A 43 -4.37 24.97 4.72
CA TYR A 43 -3.93 24.13 3.62
C TYR A 43 -2.45 23.79 3.76
N GLY A 44 -2.03 22.65 3.23
CA GLY A 44 -0.66 22.21 3.26
C GLY A 44 -0.54 20.71 2.97
N GLY A 45 0.70 20.25 2.79
CA GLY A 45 1.01 18.83 2.67
C GLY A 45 1.12 18.17 4.05
N VAL A 46 0.74 16.92 4.10
CA VAL A 46 0.83 16.06 5.28
C VAL A 46 1.64 14.82 4.92
N ASP A 47 2.62 14.49 5.76
CA ASP A 47 3.37 13.26 5.71
C ASP A 47 3.00 12.39 6.90
N LEU A 48 2.64 11.13 6.62
CA LEU A 48 2.50 10.08 7.62
C LEU A 48 3.68 9.12 7.43
N GLU A 49 4.63 9.16 8.34
CA GLU A 49 5.88 8.38 8.27
C GLU A 49 5.81 7.23 9.26
N PHE A 50 6.08 6.00 8.80
CA PHE A 50 5.92 4.76 9.58
C PHE A 50 7.24 4.11 9.99
N SER A 51 8.40 4.54 9.49
CA SER A 51 9.69 3.84 9.73
C SER A 51 10.10 3.78 11.21
N SER A 52 9.55 4.66 12.05
CA SER A 52 9.78 4.66 13.51
C SER A 52 8.98 3.60 14.27
N GLY A 53 8.07 2.86 13.58
CA GLY A 53 7.20 1.83 14.17
C GLY A 53 5.86 2.34 14.71
N SER A 54 5.68 3.65 14.76
CA SER A 54 4.39 4.33 14.91
C SER A 54 4.29 5.44 13.88
N VAL A 55 3.08 5.85 13.54
CA VAL A 55 2.90 6.96 12.62
C VAL A 55 3.44 8.26 13.22
N ILE A 56 4.33 8.93 12.49
CA ILE A 56 4.76 10.30 12.76
C ILE A 56 4.11 11.19 11.71
N VAL A 57 3.32 12.15 12.18
CA VAL A 57 2.62 13.09 11.31
C VAL A 57 3.40 14.40 11.27
N THR A 58 3.74 14.86 10.06
CA THR A 58 4.48 16.11 9.86
C THR A 58 3.88 16.95 8.75
N SER A 59 4.09 18.25 8.84
CA SER A 59 3.77 19.20 7.77
C SER A 59 4.84 19.14 6.67
N ALA A 60 4.41 19.19 5.42
CA ALA A 60 5.29 19.24 4.27
C ALA A 60 4.84 20.31 3.27
N SER A 61 5.80 20.88 2.52
CA SER A 61 5.51 21.79 1.40
C SER A 61 5.98 21.14 0.12
N ARG A 62 5.08 20.99 -0.86
CA ARG A 62 5.34 20.40 -2.17
C ARG A 62 4.50 21.09 -3.23
N ASP A 63 4.99 21.12 -4.44
CA ASP A 63 4.25 21.67 -5.60
C ASP A 63 3.31 20.59 -6.21
N ILE A 64 2.53 19.93 -5.34
CA ILE A 64 1.53 18.92 -5.74
C ILE A 64 0.33 18.96 -4.79
N TRP A 65 -0.87 18.88 -5.35
CA TRP A 65 -2.12 18.70 -4.61
C TRP A 65 -2.52 17.25 -4.57
N PHE A 66 -3.11 16.86 -3.44
CA PHE A 66 -3.83 15.60 -3.36
C PHE A 66 -5.31 15.90 -3.09
N PHE A 67 -6.13 15.57 -4.07
CA PHE A 67 -7.58 15.59 -3.90
C PHE A 67 -8.04 14.22 -3.40
N ARG A 68 -8.48 13.33 -4.28
CA ARG A 68 -8.78 11.93 -3.96
C ARG A 68 -7.77 10.98 -4.59
N THR A 69 -7.26 11.34 -5.77
CA THR A 69 -6.23 10.56 -6.43
C THR A 69 -4.90 10.81 -5.74
N ASN A 70 -4.35 9.75 -5.20
CA ASN A 70 -3.03 9.75 -4.59
C ASN A 70 -2.35 8.40 -4.80
N ALA A 71 -1.13 8.43 -5.28
CA ALA A 71 -0.20 7.32 -5.21
C ALA A 71 1.22 7.88 -5.04
N ASN A 72 1.97 7.31 -4.14
CA ASN A 72 3.39 7.60 -3.96
C ASN A 72 4.17 6.31 -3.75
N ILE A 73 5.46 6.35 -3.89
CA ILE A 73 6.34 5.22 -3.62
C ILE A 73 7.64 5.71 -3.00
N THR A 74 8.15 4.93 -2.07
CA THR A 74 9.43 5.14 -1.39
C THR A 74 10.44 4.10 -1.83
N ASP A 75 11.70 4.32 -1.56
CA ASP A 75 12.75 3.31 -1.73
C ASP A 75 12.73 2.28 -0.59
N VAL A 76 13.67 1.36 -0.61
CA VAL A 76 13.80 0.30 0.42
C VAL A 76 14.13 0.84 1.82
N ASP A 77 14.62 2.06 1.91
CA ASP A 77 14.95 2.73 3.17
C ASP A 77 13.82 3.67 3.66
N GLY A 78 12.73 3.77 2.89
CA GLY A 78 11.55 4.59 3.19
C GLY A 78 11.65 6.03 2.68
N SER A 79 12.70 6.39 1.92
CA SER A 79 12.82 7.73 1.32
C SER A 79 11.91 7.88 0.10
N LEU A 80 11.24 9.03 -0.01
CA LEU A 80 10.35 9.30 -1.13
C LEU A 80 11.10 9.23 -2.46
N LEU A 81 10.55 8.51 -3.43
CA LEU A 81 11.01 8.53 -4.81
C LEU A 81 10.20 9.51 -5.65
N PHE A 82 8.91 9.30 -5.74
CA PHE A 82 7.99 10.18 -6.45
C PHE A 82 6.54 9.94 -6.04
N SER A 83 5.67 10.85 -6.45
CA SER A 83 4.23 10.79 -6.20
C SER A 83 3.43 11.28 -7.40
N THR A 84 2.11 11.01 -7.40
CA THR A 84 1.17 11.52 -8.40
C THR A 84 -0.21 11.79 -7.79
N ASN A 85 -0.85 12.83 -8.28
CA ASN A 85 -2.25 13.16 -8.04
C ASN A 85 -3.16 12.81 -9.24
N GLY A 86 -2.63 12.03 -10.20
CA GLY A 86 -3.31 11.63 -11.43
C GLY A 86 -3.23 12.65 -12.58
N ALA A 87 -2.91 13.91 -12.33
CA ALA A 87 -2.73 14.95 -13.35
C ALA A 87 -1.25 15.09 -13.75
N HIS A 88 -0.35 15.00 -12.79
CA HIS A 88 1.10 15.06 -12.98
C HIS A 88 1.86 14.22 -11.96
N LEU A 89 3.16 14.11 -12.13
CA LEU A 89 4.11 13.46 -11.23
C LEU A 89 5.00 14.49 -10.56
N ALA A 90 5.24 14.33 -9.25
CA ALA A 90 6.22 15.09 -8.49
C ALA A 90 7.37 14.18 -8.02
N ASN A 91 8.60 14.70 -8.03
CA ASN A 91 9.80 14.00 -7.59
C ASN A 91 9.96 14.03 -6.05
N ALA A 92 11.06 13.49 -5.55
CA ALA A 92 11.34 13.38 -4.12
C ALA A 92 11.43 14.71 -3.37
N ILE A 93 11.82 15.81 -4.05
CA ILE A 93 11.93 17.15 -3.45
C ILE A 93 10.66 18.00 -3.62
N GLY A 94 9.59 17.42 -4.24
CA GLY A 94 8.30 18.06 -4.42
C GLY A 94 8.13 18.84 -5.72
N ASP A 95 9.15 18.94 -6.56
CA ASP A 95 9.08 19.57 -7.88
C ASP A 95 8.45 18.62 -8.91
N THR A 96 7.98 19.18 -10.04
CA THR A 96 7.49 18.35 -11.15
C THR A 96 8.58 17.41 -11.66
N LEU A 97 8.28 16.10 -11.71
CA LEU A 97 9.18 15.10 -12.26
C LEU A 97 9.49 15.41 -13.74
N GLN A 98 10.73 15.14 -14.19
CA GLN A 98 11.10 15.34 -15.59
C GLN A 98 10.10 14.67 -16.55
N ASN A 99 9.50 15.43 -17.45
CA ASN A 99 8.43 15.02 -18.35
C ASN A 99 7.17 14.46 -17.61
N GLY A 100 6.94 14.86 -16.35
CA GLY A 100 5.89 14.35 -15.47
C GLY A 100 4.50 14.95 -15.67
N THR A 101 4.33 16.00 -16.48
CA THR A 101 3.03 16.64 -16.74
C THR A 101 2.26 15.93 -17.86
N GLY A 102 0.93 16.22 -17.96
CA GLY A 102 0.10 15.73 -19.06
C GLY A 102 -0.26 14.24 -18.95
N LEU A 103 -0.43 13.74 -17.73
CA LEU A 103 -1.09 12.46 -17.49
C LEU A 103 -2.59 12.56 -17.83
N ASN A 104 -3.20 11.42 -18.19
CA ASN A 104 -4.65 11.31 -18.38
C ASN A 104 -5.24 12.43 -19.27
N PRO A 105 -4.81 12.59 -20.54
CA PRO A 105 -5.28 13.66 -21.40
C PRO A 105 -6.79 13.54 -21.65
N SER A 106 -7.59 14.45 -21.06
CA SER A 106 -9.04 14.43 -21.13
C SER A 106 -9.64 15.82 -20.89
N SER A 107 -10.94 15.99 -21.17
CA SER A 107 -11.64 17.22 -20.80
C SER A 107 -11.73 17.39 -19.28
N TYR A 108 -11.79 16.29 -18.53
CA TYR A 108 -11.82 16.31 -17.08
C TYR A 108 -10.48 16.84 -16.50
N THR A 109 -9.35 16.29 -16.94
CA THR A 109 -8.01 16.72 -16.52
C THR A 109 -7.72 18.17 -16.90
N SER A 110 -8.29 18.64 -18.04
CA SER A 110 -8.17 20.03 -18.45
C SER A 110 -8.88 21.01 -17.51
N ILE A 111 -9.94 20.54 -16.81
CA ILE A 111 -10.67 21.34 -15.83
C ILE A 111 -10.04 21.22 -14.42
N PHE A 112 -9.47 20.05 -14.11
CA PHE A 112 -8.81 19.77 -12.83
C PHE A 112 -7.32 19.47 -13.03
N PRO A 113 -6.53 20.44 -13.53
CA PRO A 113 -5.12 20.22 -13.82
C PRO A 113 -4.27 20.07 -12.56
N GLU A 114 -4.79 20.53 -11.42
CA GLU A 114 -4.09 20.51 -10.12
C GLU A 114 -4.22 19.20 -9.36
N GLY A 115 -5.06 18.26 -9.83
CA GLY A 115 -5.24 16.95 -9.23
C GLY A 115 -6.64 16.37 -9.48
N LEU A 116 -6.73 15.05 -9.59
CA LEU A 116 -7.98 14.37 -9.92
C LEU A 116 -8.79 14.03 -8.67
N TYR A 117 -10.11 14.17 -8.77
CA TYR A 117 -11.06 13.89 -7.68
C TYR A 117 -11.65 12.48 -7.79
N LEU A 118 -10.75 11.47 -7.87
CA LEU A 118 -11.11 10.08 -8.15
C LEU A 118 -10.32 9.14 -7.23
N SER A 119 -11.01 8.34 -6.43
CA SER A 119 -10.36 7.35 -5.56
C SER A 119 -9.73 6.24 -6.39
N GLN A 120 -8.53 5.79 -6.02
CA GLN A 120 -7.80 4.68 -6.66
C GLN A 120 -7.67 4.81 -8.20
N ALA A 121 -7.52 6.05 -8.69
CA ALA A 121 -7.33 6.30 -10.12
C ALA A 121 -5.86 6.12 -10.57
N SER A 122 -4.95 5.83 -9.64
CA SER A 122 -3.53 5.64 -9.91
C SER A 122 -2.95 4.59 -8.96
N ILE A 123 -2.02 3.75 -9.48
CA ILE A 123 -1.25 2.81 -8.67
C ILE A 123 0.16 2.67 -9.24
N ILE A 124 1.18 2.66 -8.36
CA ILE A 124 2.59 2.58 -8.74
C ILE A 124 3.13 1.18 -8.43
N LEU A 125 3.78 0.56 -9.40
CA LEU A 125 4.39 -0.76 -9.24
C LEU A 125 5.86 -0.73 -9.67
N PRO A 126 6.79 -1.34 -8.91
CA PRO A 126 8.12 -1.61 -9.40
C PRO A 126 8.04 -2.54 -10.62
N LYS A 127 8.75 -2.21 -11.70
CA LYS A 127 8.86 -3.12 -12.84
C LYS A 127 9.66 -4.37 -12.44
N PRO A 128 9.13 -5.58 -12.65
CA PRO A 128 9.83 -6.81 -12.34
C PRO A 128 11.24 -6.87 -12.97
N ASP A 129 12.23 -7.34 -12.22
CA ASP A 129 13.64 -7.49 -12.60
C ASP A 129 14.28 -6.24 -13.23
N SER A 130 13.78 -5.05 -12.92
CA SER A 130 14.28 -3.78 -13.46
C SER A 130 14.42 -2.73 -12.35
N PRO A 131 15.46 -2.81 -11.52
CA PRO A 131 15.67 -1.86 -10.42
C PRO A 131 15.69 -0.41 -10.91
N GLY A 132 14.98 0.47 -10.20
CA GLY A 132 14.88 1.89 -10.54
C GLY A 132 13.85 2.22 -11.64
N ILE A 133 13.21 1.21 -12.23
CA ILE A 133 12.12 1.41 -13.20
C ILE A 133 10.77 1.15 -12.52
N TYR A 134 9.84 2.06 -12.71
CA TYR A 134 8.49 1.97 -12.15
C TYR A 134 7.43 2.12 -13.23
N TYR A 135 6.31 1.45 -13.01
CA TYR A 135 5.11 1.56 -13.80
C TYR A 135 4.02 2.27 -13.01
N LEU A 136 3.44 3.31 -13.58
CA LEU A 136 2.23 3.95 -13.11
C LEU A 136 1.07 3.50 -13.99
N PHE A 137 0.13 2.76 -13.41
CA PHE A 137 -1.17 2.48 -14.02
C PHE A 137 -2.14 3.56 -13.58
N HIS A 138 -2.84 4.17 -14.53
CA HIS A 138 -3.71 5.30 -14.22
C HIS A 138 -4.86 5.45 -15.21
N GLY A 139 -5.89 6.14 -14.79
CA GLY A 139 -7.06 6.46 -15.60
C GLY A 139 -7.80 7.68 -15.04
N THR A 140 -8.75 8.20 -15.81
CA THR A 140 -9.57 9.33 -15.39
C THR A 140 -10.92 9.30 -16.10
N LEU A 141 -11.83 10.19 -15.70
CA LEU A 141 -13.00 10.53 -16.54
C LEU A 141 -12.49 11.19 -17.84
N ASP A 142 -12.86 10.64 -18.96
CA ASP A 142 -12.46 11.19 -20.26
C ASP A 142 -13.38 12.32 -20.72
N ASN A 143 -14.58 12.40 -20.11
CA ASN A 143 -15.55 13.41 -20.41
C ASN A 143 -16.25 13.85 -19.11
N ILE A 144 -16.30 15.15 -18.85
CA ILE A 144 -16.97 15.72 -17.68
C ILE A 144 -18.49 15.44 -17.64
N SER A 145 -19.07 15.21 -18.78
CA SER A 145 -20.50 14.89 -18.92
C SER A 145 -20.80 13.40 -18.88
N GLY A 146 -19.77 12.55 -18.88
CA GLY A 146 -19.88 11.11 -18.87
C GLY A 146 -19.32 10.52 -17.57
N PRO A 147 -19.98 9.49 -17.03
CA PRO A 147 -19.54 8.88 -15.77
C PRO A 147 -18.37 7.90 -15.93
N ASN A 148 -17.80 7.75 -17.13
CA ASN A 148 -16.89 6.66 -17.46
C ASN A 148 -15.48 7.14 -17.73
N ALA A 149 -14.50 6.36 -17.30
CA ALA A 149 -13.16 6.33 -17.88
C ALA A 149 -13.21 5.55 -19.21
N LEU A 150 -12.42 5.95 -20.21
CA LEU A 150 -12.30 5.22 -21.48
C LEU A 150 -10.98 4.45 -21.58
N TYR A 151 -10.00 4.76 -20.75
CA TYR A 151 -8.66 4.19 -20.88
C TYR A 151 -8.11 3.75 -19.53
N LEU A 152 -7.44 2.60 -19.54
CA LEU A 152 -6.38 2.29 -18.58
C LEU A 152 -5.05 2.60 -19.26
N TYR A 153 -4.32 3.55 -18.71
CA TYR A 153 -3.01 3.96 -19.20
C TYR A 153 -1.87 3.32 -18.42
N LEU A 154 -0.72 3.18 -19.10
CA LEU A 154 0.58 2.89 -18.50
C LEU A 154 1.54 4.05 -18.77
N THR A 155 2.21 4.52 -17.72
CA THR A 155 3.35 5.45 -17.80
C THR A 155 4.56 4.79 -17.16
N THR A 156 5.73 4.88 -17.83
CA THR A 156 7.00 4.31 -17.34
C THR A 156 7.90 5.40 -16.80
N ILE A 157 8.41 5.21 -15.59
CA ILE A 157 9.31 6.11 -14.90
C ILE A 157 10.67 5.44 -14.68
N ASP A 158 11.77 6.16 -14.97
CA ASP A 158 13.14 5.74 -14.72
C ASP A 158 13.80 6.68 -13.73
N MET A 159 14.16 6.15 -12.55
CA MET A 159 14.78 6.90 -11.47
C MET A 159 16.26 7.23 -11.72
N SER A 160 16.89 6.71 -12.77
CA SER A 160 18.26 7.09 -13.15
C SER A 160 18.34 8.44 -13.86
N LEU A 161 17.22 8.96 -14.34
CA LEU A 161 17.12 10.25 -15.02
C LEU A 161 17.20 11.42 -14.06
N ASP A 162 17.43 12.61 -14.59
CA ASP A 162 17.45 13.87 -13.83
C ASP A 162 18.31 13.84 -12.56
N GLY A 163 19.51 13.28 -12.68
CA GLY A 163 20.46 13.19 -11.56
C GLY A 163 20.01 12.29 -10.40
N GLY A 164 19.04 11.38 -10.63
CA GLY A 164 18.46 10.50 -9.61
C GLY A 164 17.10 10.97 -9.08
N LEU A 165 16.58 12.09 -9.56
CA LEU A 165 15.23 12.57 -9.21
C LEU A 165 14.14 11.89 -10.05
N GLY A 166 14.51 11.20 -11.13
CA GLY A 166 13.62 10.44 -11.97
C GLY A 166 13.02 11.20 -13.14
N GLY A 167 12.55 10.46 -14.13
CA GLY A 167 11.90 11.03 -15.32
C GLY A 167 10.98 10.05 -16.02
N VAL A 168 9.99 10.58 -16.75
CA VAL A 168 9.05 9.79 -17.53
C VAL A 168 9.67 9.43 -18.89
N VAL A 169 9.79 8.13 -19.14
CA VAL A 169 10.30 7.54 -20.40
C VAL A 169 9.20 7.40 -21.45
N THR A 170 8.07 6.81 -21.06
CA THR A 170 6.87 6.67 -21.90
C THR A 170 5.66 7.09 -21.09
N LYS A 171 4.70 7.74 -21.75
CA LYS A 171 3.52 8.32 -21.09
C LYS A 171 2.23 7.92 -21.79
N ASN A 172 1.18 7.67 -20.98
CA ASN A 172 -0.18 7.44 -21.48
C ASN A 172 -0.28 6.32 -22.53
N GLN A 173 0.54 5.26 -22.40
CA GLN A 173 0.40 4.09 -23.26
C GLN A 173 -0.94 3.41 -22.94
N VAL A 174 -1.81 3.26 -23.92
CA VAL A 174 -3.13 2.64 -23.75
C VAL A 174 -2.99 1.13 -23.61
N LEU A 175 -3.44 0.58 -22.48
CA LEU A 175 -3.54 -0.88 -22.24
C LEU A 175 -4.96 -1.39 -22.45
N VAL A 176 -5.97 -0.63 -22.02
CA VAL A 176 -7.38 -0.92 -22.24
C VAL A 176 -8.04 0.32 -22.82
N ASN A 177 -8.88 0.12 -23.83
CA ASN A 177 -9.74 1.14 -24.43
C ASN A 177 -11.17 0.59 -24.46
N ASP A 178 -11.94 0.92 -23.43
CA ASP A 178 -13.34 0.55 -23.27
C ASP A 178 -13.99 1.46 -22.21
N ALA A 179 -15.31 1.38 -22.06
CA ALA A 179 -16.02 2.07 -20.99
C ALA A 179 -15.70 1.41 -19.63
N LEU A 180 -14.88 2.07 -18.80
CA LEU A 180 -14.40 1.57 -17.52
C LEU A 180 -15.08 2.27 -16.35
N ASN A 181 -15.19 1.59 -15.21
CA ASN A 181 -15.46 2.26 -13.96
C ASN A 181 -14.29 3.18 -13.61
N THR A 182 -14.61 4.33 -13.07
CA THR A 182 -13.63 5.33 -12.69
C THR A 182 -12.90 4.89 -11.41
N GLY A 183 -11.57 4.94 -11.46
CA GLY A 183 -10.76 4.52 -10.31
C GLY A 183 -10.78 3.00 -10.08
N ARG A 184 -10.59 2.58 -8.82
CA ARG A 184 -10.51 1.17 -8.39
C ARG A 184 -9.49 0.35 -9.16
N ILE A 185 -8.41 1.00 -9.63
CA ILE A 185 -7.26 0.33 -10.20
C ILE A 185 -6.52 -0.35 -9.03
N THR A 186 -6.46 -1.67 -9.07
CA THR A 186 -5.85 -2.49 -8.00
C THR A 186 -4.79 -3.41 -8.56
N ALA A 187 -3.86 -3.82 -7.70
CA ALA A 187 -2.80 -4.74 -8.09
C ALA A 187 -2.48 -5.74 -6.97
N VAL A 188 -2.01 -6.91 -7.38
CA VAL A 188 -1.53 -7.96 -6.48
C VAL A 188 -0.36 -8.70 -7.12
N ARG A 189 0.59 -9.18 -6.29
CA ARG A 189 1.70 -10.01 -6.78
C ARG A 189 1.19 -11.33 -7.35
N HIS A 190 1.72 -11.68 -8.53
CA HIS A 190 1.55 -13.01 -9.11
C HIS A 190 2.11 -14.10 -8.17
N ALA A 191 1.63 -15.35 -8.31
CA ALA A 191 2.07 -16.46 -7.46
C ALA A 191 3.56 -16.81 -7.58
N ASN A 192 4.28 -16.28 -8.57
CA ASN A 192 5.74 -16.41 -8.67
C ASN A 192 6.50 -15.40 -7.78
N GLY A 193 5.82 -14.52 -7.05
CA GLY A 193 6.40 -13.52 -6.13
C GLY A 193 7.16 -12.37 -6.81
N ARG A 194 7.26 -12.34 -8.15
CA ARG A 194 7.97 -11.32 -8.92
C ARG A 194 7.03 -10.45 -9.74
N ASP A 195 6.16 -11.06 -10.53
CA ASP A 195 5.28 -10.41 -11.47
C ASP A 195 4.03 -9.83 -10.78
N TRP A 196 3.20 -9.09 -11.52
CA TRP A 196 1.99 -8.48 -10.98
C TRP A 196 0.77 -8.76 -11.84
N TRP A 197 -0.36 -8.84 -11.19
CA TRP A 197 -1.68 -8.67 -11.78
C TRP A 197 -2.19 -7.27 -11.48
N VAL A 198 -2.75 -6.60 -12.51
CA VAL A 198 -3.45 -5.31 -12.36
C VAL A 198 -4.86 -5.45 -12.91
N PHE A 199 -5.83 -4.89 -12.20
CA PHE A 199 -7.24 -5.00 -12.53
C PHE A 199 -7.90 -3.64 -12.68
N CYS A 200 -8.82 -3.55 -13.64
CA CYS A 200 -9.87 -2.53 -13.74
C CYS A 200 -11.18 -3.19 -14.16
N HIS A 201 -12.29 -2.49 -14.02
CA HIS A 201 -13.63 -3.04 -14.22
C HIS A 201 -14.36 -2.29 -15.33
N LYS A 202 -15.06 -3.02 -16.22
CA LYS A 202 -15.93 -2.45 -17.25
C LYS A 202 -17.23 -1.96 -16.63
N VAL A 203 -17.56 -0.69 -16.83
CA VAL A 203 -18.75 -0.06 -16.26
C VAL A 203 -20.04 -0.72 -16.75
N SER A 204 -21.05 -0.79 -15.90
CA SER A 204 -22.38 -1.37 -16.18
C SER A 204 -22.34 -2.84 -16.63
N THR A 205 -21.33 -3.57 -16.16
CA THR A 205 -21.16 -5.01 -16.42
C THR A 205 -20.63 -5.72 -15.16
N ASN A 206 -20.33 -7.01 -15.30
CA ASN A 206 -19.55 -7.80 -14.34
C ASN A 206 -18.21 -8.25 -14.91
N VAL A 207 -17.64 -7.46 -15.83
CA VAL A 207 -16.38 -7.79 -16.54
C VAL A 207 -15.21 -7.08 -15.89
N PHE A 208 -14.23 -7.84 -15.46
CA PHE A 208 -12.92 -7.37 -15.05
C PHE A 208 -11.91 -7.54 -16.18
N TYR A 209 -11.09 -6.52 -16.43
CA TYR A 209 -9.90 -6.56 -17.25
C TYR A 209 -8.71 -6.96 -16.39
N ARG A 210 -7.88 -7.86 -16.89
CA ARG A 210 -6.69 -8.39 -16.23
C ARG A 210 -5.44 -8.07 -17.05
N VAL A 211 -4.50 -7.34 -16.47
CA VAL A 211 -3.20 -7.00 -17.07
C VAL A 211 -2.13 -7.78 -16.34
N LEU A 212 -1.28 -8.50 -17.07
CA LEU A 212 -0.10 -9.16 -16.54
C LEU A 212 1.13 -8.27 -16.73
N VAL A 213 1.88 -8.05 -15.64
CA VAL A 213 3.10 -7.25 -15.60
C VAL A 213 4.29 -8.17 -15.33
N THR A 214 5.22 -8.24 -16.27
CA THR A 214 6.41 -9.09 -16.21
C THR A 214 7.68 -8.25 -16.48
N PRO A 215 8.89 -8.82 -16.42
CA PRO A 215 10.10 -8.12 -16.86
C PRO A 215 10.03 -7.61 -18.31
N ASN A 216 9.24 -8.27 -19.17
CA ASN A 216 9.07 -7.90 -20.57
C ASN A 216 8.09 -6.74 -20.79
N GLY A 217 7.35 -6.33 -19.76
CA GLY A 217 6.38 -5.24 -19.84
C GLY A 217 5.03 -5.61 -19.25
N ALA A 218 4.04 -4.73 -19.45
CA ALA A 218 2.66 -4.92 -19.07
C ALA A 218 1.79 -5.17 -20.30
N VAL A 219 0.99 -6.22 -20.26
CA VAL A 219 0.11 -6.61 -21.38
C VAL A 219 -1.29 -6.96 -20.86
N LEU A 220 -2.31 -6.58 -21.62
CA LEU A 220 -3.68 -7.05 -21.37
C LEU A 220 -3.71 -8.58 -21.60
N ASP A 221 -3.89 -9.33 -20.52
CA ASP A 221 -3.89 -10.80 -20.55
C ASP A 221 -5.29 -11.34 -20.88
N GLY A 222 -6.35 -10.64 -20.49
CA GLY A 222 -7.71 -11.04 -20.80
C GLY A 222 -8.77 -10.36 -19.94
N THR A 223 -9.96 -10.93 -20.00
CA THR A 223 -11.12 -10.48 -19.21
C THR A 223 -11.78 -11.66 -18.51
N GLN A 224 -12.51 -11.36 -17.43
CA GLN A 224 -13.33 -12.32 -16.73
C GLN A 224 -14.68 -11.70 -16.37
N SER A 225 -15.78 -12.38 -16.72
CA SER A 225 -17.14 -12.04 -16.28
C SER A 225 -17.47 -12.83 -15.03
N ILE A 226 -17.63 -12.13 -13.90
CA ILE A 226 -17.92 -12.77 -12.59
C ILE A 226 -18.60 -11.78 -11.65
N GLY A 227 -19.46 -12.29 -10.77
CA GLY A 227 -20.20 -11.50 -9.80
C GLY A 227 -21.38 -10.73 -10.41
N ILE A 228 -21.81 -9.66 -9.74
CA ILE A 228 -22.96 -8.86 -10.15
C ILE A 228 -22.61 -7.79 -11.18
N ILE A 229 -23.61 -7.32 -11.90
CA ILE A 229 -23.48 -6.15 -12.80
C ILE A 229 -23.46 -4.88 -11.95
N ARG A 230 -22.43 -4.04 -12.14
CA ARG A 230 -22.24 -2.80 -11.37
C ARG A 230 -22.36 -1.56 -12.24
N PRO A 231 -23.31 -0.65 -11.93
CA PRO A 231 -23.35 0.67 -12.56
C PRO A 231 -22.17 1.56 -12.17
N PRO A 232 -22.01 2.73 -12.81
CA PRO A 232 -20.99 3.70 -12.44
C PRO A 232 -21.16 4.18 -11.01
N ASP A 233 -20.06 4.24 -10.24
CA ASP A 233 -20.16 4.57 -8.83
C ASP A 233 -18.82 4.88 -8.16
N ASN A 234 -18.90 5.38 -6.90
CA ASN A 234 -17.79 5.60 -5.99
C ASN A 234 -17.63 4.40 -5.05
N GLY A 235 -16.43 4.21 -4.51
CA GLY A 235 -16.09 3.18 -3.55
C GLY A 235 -14.64 2.77 -3.67
N GLN A 236 -14.32 1.62 -3.12
CA GLN A 236 -12.95 1.12 -3.06
C GLN A 236 -12.90 -0.37 -3.39
N ALA A 237 -11.76 -0.82 -3.90
CA ALA A 237 -11.46 -2.23 -4.08
C ALA A 237 -10.07 -2.55 -3.51
N CYS A 238 -9.91 -3.72 -2.89
CA CYS A 238 -8.61 -4.13 -2.37
C CYS A 238 -8.44 -5.65 -2.38
N PHE A 239 -7.19 -6.09 -2.50
CA PHE A 239 -6.81 -7.48 -2.23
C PHE A 239 -6.52 -7.66 -0.74
N SER A 240 -6.78 -8.88 -0.23
CA SER A 240 -6.29 -9.28 1.09
C SER A 240 -4.76 -9.26 1.13
N PRO A 241 -4.14 -9.01 2.29
CA PRO A 241 -2.69 -8.96 2.41
C PRO A 241 -1.95 -10.21 1.93
N ASP A 242 -2.57 -11.40 2.01
CA ASP A 242 -2.04 -12.67 1.46
C ASP A 242 -2.33 -12.85 -0.05
N GLY A 243 -3.14 -11.96 -0.62
CA GLY A 243 -3.55 -11.99 -2.02
C GLY A 243 -4.53 -13.09 -2.38
N SER A 244 -5.12 -13.79 -1.41
CA SER A 244 -6.06 -14.91 -1.66
C SER A 244 -7.50 -14.46 -1.87
N LYS A 245 -7.84 -13.22 -1.51
CA LYS A 245 -9.18 -12.66 -1.61
C LYS A 245 -9.14 -11.27 -2.25
N PHE A 246 -10.28 -10.87 -2.79
CA PHE A 246 -10.50 -9.54 -3.34
C PHE A 246 -11.86 -9.04 -2.85
N ALA A 247 -11.91 -7.80 -2.40
CA ALA A 247 -13.14 -7.12 -2.01
C ALA A 247 -13.38 -5.95 -2.95
N TYR A 248 -14.61 -5.82 -3.40
CA TYR A 248 -15.09 -4.73 -4.24
C TYR A 248 -16.29 -4.09 -3.56
N TYR A 249 -16.10 -2.87 -3.06
CA TYR A 249 -17.14 -2.11 -2.39
C TYR A 249 -17.70 -1.03 -3.31
N TRP A 250 -19.00 -0.87 -3.26
CA TRP A 250 -19.75 0.04 -4.07
C TRP A 250 -20.68 0.90 -3.21
N GLY A 251 -20.48 2.20 -3.19
CA GLY A 251 -21.03 3.13 -2.21
C GLY A 251 -22.31 3.87 -2.62
N GLN A 252 -23.12 3.43 -3.58
CA GLN A 252 -24.39 4.12 -3.92
C GLN A 252 -25.62 3.25 -3.69
N PHE A 253 -26.68 3.85 -3.18
CA PHE A 253 -28.11 3.49 -3.11
C PHE A 253 -28.54 2.06 -2.72
N ASN A 254 -27.71 1.08 -2.72
CA ASN A 254 -27.85 -0.27 -2.17
C ASN A 254 -26.44 -0.82 -2.08
N GLN A 255 -25.65 -0.26 -1.17
CA GLN A 255 -24.23 -0.49 -1.01
C GLN A 255 -23.92 -1.99 -1.07
N ASP A 256 -23.35 -2.39 -2.20
CA ASP A 256 -23.03 -3.78 -2.42
C ASP A 256 -21.56 -4.00 -2.21
N LEU A 257 -21.24 -4.84 -1.26
CA LEU A 257 -19.93 -5.44 -1.09
C LEU A 257 -19.93 -6.78 -1.81
N GLU A 258 -18.94 -7.02 -2.64
CA GLU A 258 -18.66 -8.33 -3.20
C GLU A 258 -17.27 -8.81 -2.82
N ILE A 259 -17.18 -10.05 -2.37
CA ILE A 259 -15.94 -10.70 -1.95
C ILE A 259 -15.72 -11.90 -2.87
N PHE A 260 -14.49 -12.04 -3.37
CA PHE A 260 -14.08 -13.13 -4.24
C PHE A 260 -12.89 -13.85 -3.63
N ASN A 261 -12.77 -15.15 -3.87
CA ASN A 261 -11.50 -15.82 -3.81
C ASN A 261 -10.66 -15.45 -5.03
N PHE A 262 -9.35 -15.44 -4.90
CA PHE A 262 -8.44 -15.08 -5.97
C PHE A 262 -7.25 -16.06 -6.07
N ASP A 263 -7.01 -16.55 -7.27
CA ASP A 263 -5.85 -17.38 -7.58
C ASP A 263 -4.74 -16.53 -8.20
N ARG A 264 -3.69 -16.29 -7.43
CA ARG A 264 -2.53 -15.49 -7.85
C ARG A 264 -1.73 -16.12 -9.00
N CYS A 265 -1.89 -17.44 -9.26
CA CYS A 265 -1.21 -18.10 -10.38
C CYS A 265 -1.91 -17.83 -11.72
N THR A 266 -3.22 -17.95 -11.74
CA THR A 266 -4.01 -17.77 -12.96
C THR A 266 -4.55 -16.37 -13.15
N GLY A 267 -4.56 -15.55 -12.09
CA GLY A 267 -5.16 -14.23 -12.08
C GLY A 267 -6.69 -14.27 -12.17
N LEU A 268 -7.33 -15.36 -11.71
CA LEU A 268 -8.78 -15.54 -11.81
C LEU A 268 -9.45 -15.38 -10.44
N PHE A 269 -10.61 -14.73 -10.47
CA PHE A 269 -11.55 -14.67 -9.36
C PHE A 269 -12.44 -15.91 -9.35
N SER A 270 -12.91 -16.33 -8.15
CA SER A 270 -13.90 -17.39 -7.98
C SER A 270 -14.81 -17.11 -6.78
N ASP A 271 -15.86 -17.90 -6.64
CA ASP A 271 -16.75 -17.95 -5.48
C ASP A 271 -17.23 -16.56 -5.01
N PRO A 272 -17.93 -15.78 -5.86
CA PRO A 272 -18.41 -14.47 -5.50
C PRO A 272 -19.44 -14.55 -4.35
N VAL A 273 -19.22 -13.75 -3.31
CA VAL A 273 -20.15 -13.57 -2.18
C VAL A 273 -20.60 -12.13 -2.16
N GLN A 274 -21.88 -11.91 -2.43
CA GLN A 274 -22.50 -10.60 -2.32
C GLN A 274 -22.98 -10.37 -0.89
N VAL A 275 -22.68 -9.19 -0.34
CA VAL A 275 -23.13 -8.72 0.97
C VAL A 275 -23.87 -7.41 0.79
N LEU A 276 -25.17 -7.39 1.08
CA LEU A 276 -25.99 -6.18 1.06
C LEU A 276 -25.81 -5.42 2.37
N ILE A 277 -25.53 -4.13 2.28
CA ILE A 277 -25.37 -3.22 3.42
C ILE A 277 -26.55 -2.23 3.38
N SER A 278 -27.52 -2.43 4.29
CA SER A 278 -28.76 -1.65 4.34
C SER A 278 -28.57 -0.37 5.15
N ASP A 279 -27.67 0.50 4.71
CA ASP A 279 -27.59 1.86 5.20
C ASP A 279 -27.85 2.87 4.06
N ALA A 280 -28.09 4.15 4.39
CA ALA A 280 -28.44 5.18 3.40
C ALA A 280 -27.22 5.91 2.83
N ASN A 281 -26.03 5.39 3.05
CA ASN A 281 -24.77 6.06 2.78
C ASN A 281 -24.34 5.89 1.31
N THR A 282 -23.50 6.79 0.82
CA THR A 282 -23.16 6.88 -0.61
C THR A 282 -21.68 6.87 -0.92
N MET A 283 -20.83 6.78 0.12
CA MET A 283 -19.36 6.75 -0.01
C MET A 283 -18.79 5.79 1.03
N GLY A 284 -17.57 5.38 0.84
CA GLY A 284 -16.87 4.54 1.80
C GLY A 284 -15.75 3.73 1.16
N GLY A 285 -15.17 2.86 1.97
CA GLY A 285 -14.02 2.07 1.59
C GLY A 285 -13.97 0.70 2.23
N VAL A 286 -12.94 -0.06 1.87
CA VAL A 286 -12.69 -1.40 2.38
C VAL A 286 -11.21 -1.62 2.65
N ALA A 287 -10.91 -2.33 3.75
CA ALA A 287 -9.57 -2.83 4.03
C ALA A 287 -9.63 -4.18 4.75
N PHE A 288 -8.75 -5.10 4.37
CA PHE A 288 -8.57 -6.35 5.10
C PHE A 288 -7.65 -6.16 6.30
N SER A 289 -7.90 -6.94 7.36
CA SER A 289 -6.95 -7.10 8.46
C SER A 289 -5.63 -7.74 7.99
N PRO A 290 -4.51 -7.51 8.69
CA PRO A 290 -3.21 -8.09 8.35
C PRO A 290 -3.23 -9.61 8.16
N ASN A 291 -4.02 -10.34 8.96
CA ASN A 291 -4.16 -11.80 8.87
C ASN A 291 -5.11 -12.27 7.75
N SER A 292 -5.62 -11.34 6.91
CA SER A 292 -6.54 -11.59 5.79
C SER A 292 -7.89 -12.22 6.18
N ARG A 293 -8.23 -12.21 7.47
CA ARG A 293 -9.46 -12.81 7.97
C ARG A 293 -10.61 -11.84 8.02
N TYR A 294 -10.40 -10.66 8.63
CA TYR A 294 -11.46 -9.68 8.80
C TYR A 294 -11.42 -8.66 7.68
N LEU A 295 -12.59 -8.34 7.13
CA LEU A 295 -12.79 -7.25 6.19
C LEU A 295 -13.56 -6.14 6.88
N TYR A 296 -12.98 -4.95 6.90
CA TYR A 296 -13.62 -3.73 7.38
C TYR A 296 -14.23 -2.98 6.22
N VAL A 297 -15.46 -2.52 6.41
CA VAL A 297 -16.18 -1.65 5.48
C VAL A 297 -16.49 -0.36 6.21
N SER A 298 -15.93 0.74 5.73
CA SER A 298 -16.31 2.09 6.15
C SER A 298 -17.42 2.58 5.22
N SER A 299 -18.53 3.00 5.79
CA SER A 299 -19.75 3.35 5.06
C SER A 299 -20.28 4.67 5.59
N LEU A 300 -19.59 5.75 5.26
CA LEU A 300 -19.84 7.14 5.60
C LEU A 300 -20.09 7.40 7.10
N GLU A 301 -21.21 6.94 7.66
CA GLU A 301 -21.57 7.10 9.09
C GLU A 301 -21.28 5.84 9.93
N ASP A 302 -21.00 4.70 9.29
CA ASP A 302 -20.86 3.42 9.95
C ASP A 302 -19.55 2.70 9.55
N VAL A 303 -19.05 1.87 10.47
CA VAL A 303 -17.96 0.91 10.19
C VAL A 303 -18.41 -0.49 10.59
N TYR A 304 -18.27 -1.42 9.64
CA TYR A 304 -18.62 -2.82 9.80
C TYR A 304 -17.40 -3.72 9.71
N GLN A 305 -17.41 -4.85 10.42
CA GLN A 305 -16.41 -5.92 10.30
C GLN A 305 -17.12 -7.20 9.85
N TYR A 306 -16.52 -7.89 8.88
CA TYR A 306 -16.96 -9.19 8.38
C TYR A 306 -15.85 -10.22 8.59
N ASP A 307 -16.20 -11.45 9.03
CA ASP A 307 -15.28 -12.58 9.08
C ASP A 307 -15.34 -13.33 7.74
N THR A 308 -14.34 -13.16 6.90
CA THR A 308 -14.28 -13.76 5.57
C THR A 308 -14.01 -15.28 5.58
N GLN A 309 -13.81 -15.87 6.77
CA GLN A 309 -13.69 -17.31 6.98
C GLN A 309 -14.98 -17.91 7.55
N ALA A 310 -15.99 -17.11 7.85
CA ALA A 310 -17.28 -17.60 8.30
C ALA A 310 -17.99 -18.38 7.18
N SER A 311 -18.78 -19.38 7.54
CA SER A 311 -19.62 -20.13 6.59
C SER A 311 -20.70 -19.27 5.93
N ASP A 312 -21.13 -18.20 6.59
CA ASP A 312 -21.99 -17.14 6.10
C ASP A 312 -21.33 -15.82 6.44
N ILE A 313 -20.66 -15.23 5.45
CA ILE A 313 -19.91 -13.97 5.61
C ILE A 313 -20.87 -12.83 5.92
N ALA A 314 -22.04 -12.75 5.26
CA ALA A 314 -23.00 -11.70 5.49
C ALA A 314 -23.57 -11.74 6.92
N ALA A 315 -23.86 -12.93 7.44
CA ALA A 315 -24.33 -13.12 8.81
C ALA A 315 -23.25 -12.86 9.89
N SER A 316 -21.96 -12.84 9.51
CA SER A 316 -20.85 -12.56 10.43
C SER A 316 -20.65 -11.07 10.73
N MET A 317 -21.46 -10.19 10.16
CA MET A 317 -21.37 -8.74 10.31
C MET A 317 -21.40 -8.33 11.79
N VAL A 318 -20.40 -7.52 12.17
CA VAL A 318 -20.36 -6.81 13.44
C VAL A 318 -20.30 -5.32 13.16
N HIS A 319 -21.22 -4.55 13.74
CA HIS A 319 -21.17 -3.10 13.73
C HIS A 319 -20.09 -2.62 14.70
N ILE A 320 -19.06 -1.98 14.19
CA ILE A 320 -17.86 -1.57 14.97
C ILE A 320 -18.02 -0.17 15.51
N ALA A 321 -18.47 0.76 14.70
CA ALA A 321 -18.64 2.15 15.08
C ALA A 321 -19.73 2.82 14.25
N GLU A 322 -20.44 3.74 14.87
CA GLU A 322 -21.25 4.79 14.27
C GLU A 322 -20.53 6.13 14.47
N TRP A 323 -20.63 7.03 13.51
CA TRP A 323 -20.01 8.35 13.61
C TRP A 323 -20.52 9.07 14.88
N ASP A 324 -19.58 9.52 15.70
CA ASP A 324 -19.86 10.06 17.04
C ASP A 324 -20.34 11.53 17.04
N GLY A 325 -20.52 12.13 15.85
CA GLY A 325 -20.96 13.51 15.72
C GLY A 325 -19.84 14.54 15.82
N PHE A 326 -18.57 14.13 15.77
CA PHE A 326 -17.44 15.05 15.85
C PHE A 326 -17.25 15.81 14.54
N TYR A 327 -17.11 17.12 14.65
CA TYR A 327 -16.76 18.02 13.56
C TYR A 327 -15.33 18.53 13.75
N SER A 328 -14.50 18.31 12.75
CA SER A 328 -13.16 18.91 12.70
C SER A 328 -13.28 20.44 12.70
N PRO A 329 -12.52 21.18 13.53
CA PRO A 329 -12.66 22.62 13.61
C PRO A 329 -12.19 23.35 12.33
N GLU A 330 -12.72 24.49 12.04
CA GLU A 330 -12.33 25.54 11.09
C GLU A 330 -12.03 25.14 9.62
N PRO A 331 -13.02 24.98 8.75
CA PRO A 331 -14.45 25.02 9.02
C PRO A 331 -14.92 23.73 9.70
N PRO A 332 -16.04 23.75 10.41
CA PRO A 332 -16.55 22.55 11.05
C PRO A 332 -17.07 21.57 9.99
N LEU A 333 -16.24 20.61 9.59
CA LEU A 333 -16.55 19.54 8.68
C LEU A 333 -16.65 18.22 9.42
N ALA A 334 -17.70 17.45 9.14
CA ALA A 334 -17.92 16.14 9.77
C ALA A 334 -16.79 15.16 9.43
N THR A 335 -16.32 14.43 10.43
CA THR A 335 -15.31 13.38 10.27
C THR A 335 -15.97 12.04 9.93
N LEU A 336 -16.63 11.98 8.78
CA LEU A 336 -17.30 10.77 8.30
C LEU A 336 -16.28 9.76 7.80
N PHE A 337 -16.63 8.46 7.78
CA PHE A 337 -15.73 7.40 7.32
C PHE A 337 -15.76 7.26 5.80
N ASP A 338 -14.57 7.20 5.17
CA ASP A 338 -14.46 6.98 3.71
C ASP A 338 -13.38 5.91 3.42
N ILE A 339 -12.51 6.09 2.43
CA ILE A 339 -11.51 5.09 2.03
C ILE A 339 -10.64 4.62 3.22
N ALA A 340 -10.30 3.34 3.21
CA ALA A 340 -9.50 2.70 4.24
C ALA A 340 -8.23 2.08 3.65
N GLN A 341 -7.13 2.10 4.40
CA GLN A 341 -5.85 1.54 3.95
C GLN A 341 -5.12 0.86 5.10
N LEU A 342 -4.66 -0.37 4.86
CA LEU A 342 -3.77 -1.07 5.78
C LEU A 342 -2.36 -0.46 5.68
N ALA A 343 -1.78 -0.09 6.82
CA ALA A 343 -0.49 0.55 6.94
C ALA A 343 0.65 -0.42 7.31
N PRO A 344 1.91 -0.01 7.13
CA PRO A 344 3.10 -0.83 7.47
C PRO A 344 3.19 -1.22 8.95
N ASP A 345 2.58 -0.46 9.86
CA ASP A 345 2.51 -0.75 11.29
C ASP A 345 1.42 -1.79 11.66
N GLY A 346 0.70 -2.32 10.65
CA GLY A 346 -0.33 -3.32 10.82
C GLY A 346 -1.69 -2.79 11.28
N LYS A 347 -1.87 -1.47 11.31
CA LYS A 347 -3.15 -0.81 11.61
C LYS A 347 -3.88 -0.41 10.33
N ILE A 348 -5.18 -0.20 10.43
CA ILE A 348 -5.99 0.34 9.33
C ILE A 348 -6.28 1.81 9.64
N TYR A 349 -5.95 2.68 8.70
CA TYR A 349 -6.28 4.10 8.74
C TYR A 349 -7.44 4.36 7.81
N ILE A 350 -8.42 5.15 8.28
CA ILE A 350 -9.63 5.49 7.54
C ILE A 350 -9.65 6.99 7.34
N GLY A 351 -9.75 7.41 6.08
CA GLY A 351 -9.91 8.81 5.70
C GLY A 351 -11.31 9.31 6.01
N THR A 352 -11.45 10.63 6.07
CA THR A 352 -12.77 11.25 6.20
C THR A 352 -13.34 11.59 4.83
N GLY A 353 -14.65 11.59 4.70
CA GLY A 353 -15.34 11.97 3.46
C GLY A 353 -15.21 13.44 3.10
N ASN A 354 -14.70 14.26 4.00
CA ASN A 354 -14.49 15.70 3.88
C ASN A 354 -13.02 16.08 4.05
N GLY A 355 -12.66 17.32 3.75
CA GLY A 355 -11.38 17.90 4.13
C GLY A 355 -11.36 18.21 5.62
N THR A 356 -10.68 17.39 6.41
CA THR A 356 -10.59 17.53 7.86
C THR A 356 -9.14 17.47 8.35
N PHE A 357 -8.93 17.79 9.63
CA PHE A 357 -7.63 17.67 10.30
C PHE A 357 -7.48 16.33 11.03
N HIS A 358 -8.24 15.30 10.64
CA HIS A 358 -8.24 14.04 11.37
C HIS A 358 -8.34 12.84 10.44
N LEU A 359 -7.75 11.72 10.89
CA LEU A 359 -8.02 10.37 10.38
C LEU A 359 -8.52 9.51 11.54
N HIS A 360 -9.23 8.44 11.19
CA HIS A 360 -9.59 7.39 12.14
C HIS A 360 -8.58 6.24 12.06
N VAL A 361 -8.50 5.43 13.10
CA VAL A 361 -7.57 4.29 13.15
C VAL A 361 -8.20 3.07 13.82
N ILE A 362 -7.96 1.90 13.25
CA ILE A 362 -8.23 0.60 13.87
C ILE A 362 -6.89 0.05 14.32
N HIS A 363 -6.69 -0.03 15.65
CA HIS A 363 -5.40 -0.38 16.25
C HIS A 363 -5.07 -1.87 16.17
N ASN A 364 -6.08 -2.74 16.32
CA ASN A 364 -5.92 -4.19 16.38
C ASN A 364 -6.83 -4.87 15.35
N PRO A 365 -6.63 -4.66 14.05
CA PRO A 365 -7.59 -5.13 13.04
C PRO A 365 -7.69 -6.65 12.92
N ASP A 366 -6.76 -7.40 13.51
CA ASP A 366 -6.81 -8.87 13.58
C ASP A 366 -7.75 -9.39 14.67
N GLU A 367 -8.30 -8.53 15.52
CA GLU A 367 -9.18 -8.90 16.62
C GLU A 367 -10.67 -8.74 16.24
N PRO A 368 -11.56 -9.63 16.75
CA PRO A 368 -12.97 -9.60 16.42
C PRO A 368 -13.74 -8.52 17.19
N GLY A 369 -14.70 -7.89 16.52
CA GLY A 369 -15.63 -6.94 17.13
C GLY A 369 -14.93 -5.77 17.82
N PRO A 370 -15.43 -5.30 18.98
CA PRO A 370 -14.85 -4.14 19.66
C PRO A 370 -13.39 -4.30 20.10
N ALA A 371 -12.87 -5.54 20.16
CA ALA A 371 -11.46 -5.79 20.47
C ALA A 371 -10.52 -5.29 19.37
N CYS A 372 -11.03 -4.99 18.16
CA CYS A 372 -10.26 -4.34 17.11
C CYS A 372 -9.79 -2.93 17.51
N ASN A 373 -10.37 -2.35 18.57
CA ASN A 373 -9.99 -1.06 19.14
C ASN A 373 -9.98 0.06 18.09
N MET A 374 -11.15 0.35 17.52
CA MET A 374 -11.31 1.49 16.63
C MET A 374 -11.34 2.79 17.41
N GLU A 375 -10.55 3.76 17.01
CA GLU A 375 -10.51 5.12 17.53
C GLU A 375 -10.93 6.09 16.43
N GLN A 376 -12.05 6.81 16.69
CA GLN A 376 -12.52 7.84 15.78
C GLN A 376 -11.66 9.09 15.94
N HIS A 377 -11.38 9.79 14.83
CA HIS A 377 -10.55 11.01 14.77
C HIS A 377 -9.26 10.97 15.63
N GLY A 378 -8.71 9.77 15.84
CA GLY A 378 -7.56 9.53 16.72
C GLY A 378 -6.22 10.04 16.20
N ILE A 379 -6.11 10.40 14.92
CA ILE A 379 -4.90 10.97 14.32
C ILE A 379 -5.16 12.42 13.94
N GLU A 380 -4.53 13.34 14.67
CA GLU A 380 -4.58 14.77 14.36
C GLU A 380 -3.55 15.13 13.27
N LEU A 381 -3.97 15.94 12.31
CA LEU A 381 -3.17 16.35 11.15
C LEU A 381 -2.90 17.87 11.18
N PRO A 382 -1.73 18.33 10.72
CA PRO A 382 -1.39 19.76 10.72
C PRO A 382 -2.16 20.56 9.67
N HIS A 383 -2.70 19.91 8.64
CA HIS A 383 -3.38 20.53 7.51
C HIS A 383 -4.58 19.70 7.06
N TYR A 384 -5.46 20.30 6.25
CA TYR A 384 -6.58 19.58 5.63
C TYR A 384 -6.11 18.39 4.83
N PHE A 385 -6.78 17.27 5.07
CA PHE A 385 -6.58 16.01 4.37
C PHE A 385 -7.87 15.65 3.61
N VAL A 386 -7.87 15.86 2.31
CA VAL A 386 -9.09 15.70 1.49
C VAL A 386 -9.16 14.29 0.92
N ASN A 387 -9.51 13.32 1.77
CA ASN A 387 -9.78 11.93 1.39
C ASN A 387 -8.74 11.32 0.42
N SER A 388 -7.47 11.55 0.70
CA SER A 388 -6.36 11.27 -0.20
C SER A 388 -5.38 10.24 0.36
N LEU A 389 -5.88 9.17 1.04
CA LEU A 389 -5.03 8.04 1.39
C LEU A 389 -4.41 7.43 0.12
N PRO A 390 -3.11 7.11 0.11
CA PRO A 390 -2.45 6.59 -1.07
C PRO A 390 -2.92 5.19 -1.43
N ASN A 391 -3.01 4.89 -2.73
CA ASN A 391 -3.39 3.57 -3.23
C ASN A 391 -2.14 2.67 -3.31
N HIS A 392 -1.90 1.88 -2.27
CA HIS A 392 -0.78 0.96 -2.19
C HIS A 392 -1.22 -0.51 -2.27
N PRO A 393 -0.63 -1.34 -3.14
CA PRO A 393 -0.77 -2.79 -3.07
C PRO A 393 0.13 -3.34 -1.95
N ASN A 394 -0.03 -4.62 -1.60
CA ASN A 394 0.99 -5.28 -0.77
C ASN A 394 2.24 -5.57 -1.60
N TYR A 395 3.27 -4.72 -1.46
CA TYR A 395 4.56 -4.87 -2.13
C TYR A 395 5.39 -6.07 -1.65
N HIS A 396 5.05 -6.64 -0.49
CA HIS A 396 5.85 -7.64 0.23
C HIS A 396 5.44 -9.09 -0.07
N LEU A 397 4.37 -9.30 -0.85
CA LEU A 397 3.93 -10.65 -1.22
C LEU A 397 5.02 -11.42 -1.95
N GLY A 398 5.41 -12.56 -1.38
CA GLY A 398 6.31 -13.55 -1.98
C GLY A 398 5.59 -14.52 -2.93
N PRO A 399 6.31 -15.56 -3.39
CA PRO A 399 5.70 -16.66 -4.15
C PRO A 399 4.68 -17.42 -3.30
N VAL A 400 3.78 -18.14 -3.96
CA VAL A 400 2.85 -19.07 -3.31
C VAL A 400 3.53 -20.43 -3.28
N ASP A 401 4.10 -20.81 -2.15
CA ASP A 401 4.83 -22.05 -1.97
C ASP A 401 4.00 -23.29 -2.38
N GLY A 402 4.57 -24.14 -3.23
CA GLY A 402 3.91 -25.33 -3.75
C GLY A 402 2.92 -25.09 -4.90
N SER A 403 2.71 -23.84 -5.32
CA SER A 403 1.98 -23.54 -6.55
C SER A 403 2.79 -23.93 -7.78
N ILE A 404 2.12 -24.35 -8.86
CA ILE A 404 2.78 -24.60 -10.15
C ILE A 404 3.46 -23.34 -10.73
N CYS A 405 3.12 -22.17 -10.20
CA CYS A 405 3.67 -20.88 -10.58
C CYS A 405 4.79 -20.38 -9.65
N ASP A 406 5.13 -21.09 -8.58
CA ASP A 406 6.10 -20.61 -7.57
C ASP A 406 7.54 -20.61 -8.07
N SER A 407 7.84 -21.39 -9.13
CA SER A 407 9.20 -21.52 -9.66
C SER A 407 9.46 -20.60 -10.85
N LEU A 408 10.30 -19.61 -10.62
CA LEU A 408 10.99 -18.87 -11.69
C LEU A 408 12.17 -19.71 -12.28
N GLY A 409 12.25 -21.01 -11.93
CA GLY A 409 13.41 -21.85 -12.23
C GLY A 409 14.65 -21.51 -11.38
N ILE A 410 14.48 -20.69 -10.33
CA ILE A 410 15.55 -20.26 -9.42
C ILE A 410 15.22 -20.78 -8.04
N THR A 411 15.92 -21.80 -7.57
CA THR A 411 15.92 -22.19 -6.16
C THR A 411 16.77 -21.19 -5.38
N ALA A 412 16.15 -20.12 -4.91
CA ALA A 412 16.82 -19.20 -4.00
C ALA A 412 16.79 -19.76 -2.58
N ASN A 413 17.82 -20.47 -2.18
CA ASN A 413 18.13 -20.66 -0.76
C ASN A 413 18.56 -19.32 -0.19
N VAL A 414 17.62 -18.56 0.37
CA VAL A 414 17.95 -17.37 1.19
C VAL A 414 18.54 -17.86 2.48
N SER A 415 19.86 -17.70 2.68
CA SER A 415 20.53 -18.09 3.90
C SER A 415 20.06 -17.22 5.08
N GLU A 416 19.97 -17.80 6.29
CA GLU A 416 19.59 -17.09 7.54
C GLU A 416 20.43 -15.83 7.82
N ALA A 417 21.68 -15.78 7.33
CA ALA A 417 22.56 -14.61 7.46
C ALA A 417 22.00 -13.34 6.79
N ILE A 418 21.20 -13.48 5.72
CA ILE A 418 20.59 -12.33 5.01
C ILE A 418 19.41 -11.73 5.81
N LEU A 419 18.79 -12.49 6.70
CA LEU A 419 17.70 -11.98 7.54
C LEU A 419 18.23 -11.08 8.67
N GLN A 420 19.41 -11.32 9.20
CA GLN A 420 20.02 -10.50 10.27
C GLN A 420 20.36 -9.09 9.80
N ASP A 421 20.84 -8.92 8.56
CA ASP A 421 21.19 -7.60 8.00
C ASP A 421 19.99 -6.70 7.70
N ARG A 422 18.77 -7.23 7.79
CA ARG A 422 17.54 -6.53 7.46
C ARG A 422 16.76 -6.01 8.66
N VAL A 423 17.11 -6.43 9.88
CA VAL A 423 16.48 -5.89 11.10
C VAL A 423 17.28 -4.69 11.57
N ARG A 424 16.63 -3.54 11.64
CA ARG A 424 17.24 -2.27 12.06
C ARG A 424 16.53 -1.71 13.28
N VAL A 425 17.27 -1.09 14.16
CA VAL A 425 16.76 -0.37 15.34
C VAL A 425 17.22 1.08 15.26
N GLN A 426 16.25 2.02 15.40
CA GLN A 426 16.58 3.44 15.36
C GLN A 426 15.63 4.27 16.24
N PRO A 427 16.15 5.26 17.00
CA PRO A 427 17.58 5.52 17.17
C PRO A 427 18.29 4.40 17.95
N ASN A 428 19.57 4.20 17.68
CA ASN A 428 20.42 3.31 18.47
C ASN A 428 21.81 3.95 18.58
N PRO A 429 22.23 4.48 19.76
CA PRO A 429 21.56 4.40 21.07
C PRO A 429 20.22 5.13 21.18
N SER A 430 19.38 4.70 22.12
CA SER A 430 18.02 5.22 22.38
C SER A 430 17.88 5.75 23.81
N ASN A 431 17.00 6.70 24.01
CA ASN A 431 16.58 7.21 25.32
C ASN A 431 15.40 6.43 25.94
N GLY A 432 15.10 5.24 25.42
CA GLY A 432 13.99 4.37 25.88
C GLY A 432 12.96 4.07 24.79
N VAL A 433 12.73 4.98 23.84
CA VAL A 433 11.80 4.78 22.75
C VAL A 433 12.55 4.61 21.43
N PHE A 434 12.28 3.53 20.69
CA PHE A 434 12.91 3.26 19.40
C PHE A 434 11.98 2.46 18.48
N GLY A 435 12.17 2.64 17.18
CA GLY A 435 11.55 1.82 16.14
C GLY A 435 12.39 0.60 15.81
N ILE A 436 11.73 -0.50 15.52
CA ILE A 436 12.36 -1.69 14.96
C ILE A 436 11.75 -1.96 13.59
N ASN A 437 12.60 -2.02 12.55
CA ASN A 437 12.22 -2.34 11.19
C ASN A 437 12.64 -3.78 10.88
N TYR A 438 11.77 -4.55 10.25
CA TYR A 438 11.96 -5.96 9.97
C TYR A 438 11.27 -6.38 8.67
N PRO A 439 11.69 -7.50 8.04
CA PRO A 439 11.00 -8.02 6.85
C PRO A 439 9.55 -8.39 7.13
N ALA A 440 8.65 -8.10 6.19
CA ALA A 440 7.28 -8.56 6.26
C ALA A 440 7.19 -10.10 6.25
N HIS A 441 6.30 -10.65 7.06
CA HIS A 441 6.02 -12.08 7.13
C HIS A 441 4.52 -12.35 7.01
N ALA A 442 4.16 -13.42 6.28
CA ALA A 442 2.76 -13.83 6.10
C ALA A 442 2.09 -14.31 7.41
N GLN A 443 2.89 -14.69 8.41
CA GLN A 443 2.40 -15.12 9.72
C GLN A 443 2.73 -14.08 10.79
N PRO A 444 1.89 -13.93 11.81
CA PRO A 444 2.21 -13.11 12.96
C PRO A 444 3.51 -13.56 13.63
N GLY A 445 4.29 -12.60 14.13
CA GLY A 445 5.53 -12.83 14.84
C GLY A 445 5.45 -12.50 16.32
N LEU A 446 6.54 -12.76 17.03
CA LEU A 446 6.74 -12.36 18.42
C LEU A 446 8.02 -11.55 18.53
N LEU A 447 7.90 -10.35 19.08
CA LEU A 447 9.02 -9.51 19.48
C LEU A 447 9.20 -9.61 21.00
N GLU A 448 10.41 -9.94 21.44
CA GLU A 448 10.82 -9.88 22.84
C GLU A 448 12.06 -9.03 22.97
N VAL A 449 12.07 -8.15 23.94
CA VAL A 449 13.26 -7.38 24.31
C VAL A 449 13.77 -7.87 25.66
N LEU A 450 15.01 -8.38 25.64
CA LEU A 450 15.65 -9.03 26.77
C LEU A 450 16.74 -8.11 27.34
N ASP A 451 16.80 -8.00 28.67
CA ASP A 451 17.91 -7.32 29.36
C ASP A 451 19.20 -8.17 29.34
N ALA A 452 20.32 -7.64 29.86
CA ALA A 452 21.60 -8.31 29.89
C ALA A 452 21.59 -9.62 30.72
N THR A 453 20.57 -9.84 31.56
CA THR A 453 20.39 -11.08 32.36
C THR A 453 19.53 -12.11 31.65
N GLY A 454 18.95 -11.76 30.48
CA GLY A 454 18.03 -12.61 29.73
C GLY A 454 16.56 -12.51 30.20
N ARG A 455 16.24 -11.55 31.09
CA ARG A 455 14.86 -11.30 31.51
C ARG A 455 14.12 -10.49 30.44
N VAL A 456 12.87 -10.86 30.15
CA VAL A 456 11.99 -10.12 29.23
C VAL A 456 11.60 -8.78 29.85
N ALA A 457 12.04 -7.69 29.22
CA ALA A 457 11.68 -6.31 29.57
C ALA A 457 10.46 -5.81 28.78
N TYR A 458 10.25 -6.33 27.57
CA TYR A 458 9.13 -5.99 26.69
C TYR A 458 8.76 -7.18 25.83
N GLN A 459 7.48 -7.34 25.53
CA GLN A 459 6.95 -8.36 24.61
C GLN A 459 5.79 -7.83 23.83
N HIS A 460 5.78 -8.11 22.51
CA HIS A 460 4.68 -7.71 21.62
C HIS A 460 4.49 -8.73 20.49
N ARG A 461 3.20 -8.93 20.08
CA ARG A 461 2.87 -9.75 18.93
C ARG A 461 2.89 -8.90 17.67
N LEU A 462 3.77 -9.21 16.73
CA LEU A 462 3.87 -8.53 15.45
C LEU A 462 2.76 -9.02 14.52
N SER A 463 2.02 -8.10 13.92
CA SER A 463 0.99 -8.42 12.94
C SER A 463 1.60 -9.02 11.66
N ALA A 464 0.84 -9.89 10.98
CA ALA A 464 1.22 -10.33 9.64
C ALA A 464 1.42 -9.11 8.71
N TRP A 465 2.37 -9.22 7.80
CA TRP A 465 2.70 -8.19 6.80
C TRP A 465 3.16 -6.83 7.35
N SER A 466 3.20 -6.63 8.68
CA SER A 466 3.83 -5.45 9.26
C SER A 466 5.33 -5.46 9.01
N THR A 467 5.94 -4.28 8.93
CA THR A 467 7.39 -4.11 8.67
C THR A 467 8.07 -3.26 9.72
N VAL A 468 7.29 -2.64 10.60
CA VAL A 468 7.78 -1.71 11.63
C VAL A 468 7.00 -1.89 12.93
N HIS A 469 7.67 -1.64 14.06
CA HIS A 469 7.03 -1.60 15.38
C HIS A 469 7.80 -0.66 16.31
N GLN A 470 7.09 0.15 17.11
CA GLN A 470 7.68 1.00 18.13
C GLN A 470 7.77 0.24 19.45
N VAL A 471 8.94 0.29 20.08
CA VAL A 471 9.19 -0.26 21.42
C VAL A 471 9.38 0.89 22.39
N ASP A 472 8.66 0.84 23.51
CA ASP A 472 8.84 1.78 24.62
C ASP A 472 9.41 1.03 25.85
N LEU A 473 10.64 1.35 26.19
CA LEU A 473 11.38 0.89 27.36
C LEU A 473 11.64 2.05 28.34
N THR A 474 10.87 3.13 28.26
CA THR A 474 11.01 4.27 29.17
C THR A 474 10.94 3.80 30.63
N GLY A 475 11.89 4.23 31.44
CA GLY A 475 12.00 3.81 32.84
C GLY A 475 12.75 2.50 33.08
N GLN A 476 13.18 1.79 32.01
CA GLN A 476 14.09 0.67 32.16
C GLN A 476 15.54 1.17 32.38
N PRO A 477 16.40 0.42 33.09
CA PRO A 477 17.78 0.80 33.33
C PRO A 477 18.57 1.00 32.01
N ALA A 478 19.46 1.99 32.01
CA ALA A 478 20.43 2.14 30.90
C ALA A 478 21.30 0.88 30.77
N GLY A 479 21.57 0.49 29.53
CA GLY A 479 22.33 -0.72 29.24
C GLY A 479 22.08 -1.32 27.88
N MET A 480 22.61 -2.50 27.66
CA MET A 480 22.43 -3.24 26.41
C MET A 480 21.23 -4.19 26.51
N TYR A 481 20.36 -4.13 25.52
CA TYR A 481 19.20 -5.01 25.37
C TYR A 481 19.30 -5.78 24.07
N HIS A 482 18.63 -6.93 24.01
CA HIS A 482 18.53 -7.78 22.84
C HIS A 482 17.08 -7.86 22.38
N CYS A 483 16.77 -7.31 21.22
CA CYS A 483 15.48 -7.48 20.56
C CYS A 483 15.52 -8.81 19.79
N ARG A 484 14.71 -9.77 20.21
CA ARG A 484 14.52 -11.07 19.55
C ARG A 484 13.19 -11.07 18.81
N LEU A 485 13.25 -11.31 17.50
CA LEU A 485 12.06 -11.45 16.67
C LEU A 485 11.94 -12.92 16.25
N GLN A 486 10.74 -13.46 16.31
CA GLN A 486 10.47 -14.85 16.01
C GLN A 486 9.22 -15.01 15.15
N TRP A 487 9.32 -15.78 14.07
CA TRP A 487 8.23 -16.22 13.21
C TRP A 487 8.31 -17.72 13.01
N GLY A 488 7.35 -18.48 13.61
CA GLY A 488 7.42 -19.93 13.64
C GLY A 488 8.74 -20.44 14.19
N ASN A 489 9.47 -21.21 13.40
CA ASN A 489 10.80 -21.76 13.80
C ASN A 489 11.98 -20.86 13.45
N LYS A 490 11.73 -19.71 12.79
CA LYS A 490 12.79 -18.75 12.43
C LYS A 490 12.90 -17.68 13.50
N SER A 491 14.11 -17.31 13.88
CA SER A 491 14.35 -16.20 14.79
C SER A 491 15.55 -15.37 14.34
N THR A 492 15.50 -14.09 14.63
CA THR A 492 16.63 -13.17 14.45
C THR A 492 16.73 -12.25 15.65
N SER A 493 17.89 -11.64 15.88
CA SER A 493 18.07 -10.70 16.98
C SER A 493 18.95 -9.53 16.58
N VAL A 494 18.67 -8.38 17.19
CA VAL A 494 19.44 -7.15 17.04
C VAL A 494 19.67 -6.53 18.42
N ARG A 495 20.75 -5.79 18.59
CA ARG A 495 21.09 -5.11 19.86
C ARG A 495 20.62 -3.66 19.82
N VAL A 496 20.16 -3.19 20.97
CA VAL A 496 19.88 -1.78 21.23
C VAL A 496 20.57 -1.36 22.52
N ILE A 497 21.08 -0.13 22.55
CA ILE A 497 21.71 0.48 23.72
C ILE A 497 20.77 1.55 24.24
N LEU A 498 20.32 1.41 25.50
CA LEU A 498 19.60 2.47 26.20
C LEU A 498 20.59 3.38 26.90
N GLN A 499 20.46 4.66 26.68
CA GLN A 499 21.21 5.72 27.36
C GLN A 499 20.30 6.34 28.46
N PRO A 500 20.92 6.95 29.51
CA PRO A 500 20.18 7.66 30.55
C PRO A 500 19.38 8.84 29.99
#